data_3431f44f5b518569ab9ef86ec3639644
#
_entry.id   3431f44f5b518569ab9ef86ec3639644
#
_cell.length_a   1.000
_cell.length_b   1.000
_cell.length_c   1.000
_cell.angle_alpha   90.00
_cell.angle_beta   90.00
_cell.angle_gamma   90.00
#
_symmetry.space_group_name_H-M   'P 1'
#
loop_
_entity.id
_entity.type
_entity.pdbx_description
1 polymer ?
#
loop_
_entity_poly.entity_id
_entity_poly.type
_entity_poly.pdbx_seq_one_letter_code
_entity_poly.pdbx_strand_id
1 'polypeptide(L)'
;MIMAERAVPPRVVAAERVASEAGFKKSCIPEVGRLLRLAAAAKPHGIIAESGTGSGVGTAWLHSGLGAGARLVTVERDEELARRAASIFADDKRVSVLTGDWRLLEQHAPFDVFFCDGGGKRDDPQGVVEQLAPGGLLILDDFTPSPHWPPRFEGEVDELRLFYLTHPALDATEILTTPASSAVVAARRL
;
A
#
# COMPACT_ATOMS: atom_id res chain seq x y z
N MET A 1 31.02 -7.28 7.65
CA MET A 1 30.53 -5.91 7.41
C MET A 1 29.08 -5.89 7.91
N ILE A 2 28.86 -5.36 9.11
CA ILE A 2 27.52 -5.27 9.71
C ILE A 2 26.77 -4.22 8.87
N MET A 3 25.71 -4.65 8.17
CA MET A 3 24.83 -3.70 7.51
C MET A 3 24.28 -2.76 8.61
N ALA A 4 24.62 -1.48 8.51
CA ALA A 4 24.01 -0.50 9.39
C ALA A 4 22.51 -0.65 9.30
N GLU A 5 21.87 -0.95 10.43
CA GLU A 5 20.44 -1.04 10.58
C GLU A 5 19.85 0.29 10.08
N ARG A 6 19.17 0.28 8.94
CA ARG A 6 18.58 1.50 8.41
C ARG A 6 17.52 1.95 9.39
N ALA A 7 17.72 3.12 9.99
CA ALA A 7 16.81 3.66 10.99
C ALA A 7 15.39 3.68 10.49
N VAL A 8 14.47 3.12 11.29
CA VAL A 8 13.04 3.15 11.03
C VAL A 8 12.56 4.61 11.10
N PRO A 9 11.76 5.10 10.15
CA PRO A 9 11.28 6.49 10.19
C PRO A 9 10.47 6.76 11.46
N PRO A 10 10.60 7.96 12.07
CA PRO A 10 9.94 8.25 13.36
C PRO A 10 8.43 8.08 13.36
N ARG A 11 7.74 8.41 12.24
CA ARG A 11 6.28 8.22 12.12
C ARG A 11 5.89 6.75 12.03
N VAL A 12 6.75 5.88 11.49
CA VAL A 12 6.55 4.43 11.50
C VAL A 12 6.57 3.91 12.94
N VAL A 13 7.56 4.33 13.74
CA VAL A 13 7.63 3.98 15.17
C VAL A 13 6.37 4.47 15.91
N ALA A 14 5.89 5.67 15.61
CA ALA A 14 4.66 6.19 16.21
C ALA A 14 3.43 5.35 15.80
N ALA A 15 3.34 4.94 14.53
CA ALA A 15 2.24 4.09 14.03
C ALA A 15 2.28 2.66 14.60
N GLU A 16 3.46 2.08 14.77
CA GLU A 16 3.65 0.79 15.44
C GLU A 16 3.20 0.83 16.91
N ARG A 17 3.44 1.95 17.60
CA ARG A 17 2.92 2.15 18.95
C ARG A 17 1.40 2.21 18.96
N VAL A 18 0.77 2.92 18.02
CA VAL A 18 -0.70 2.94 17.86
C VAL A 18 -1.22 1.53 17.59
N ALA A 19 -0.55 0.74 16.74
CA ALA A 19 -0.90 -0.66 16.48
C ALA A 19 -0.89 -1.48 17.77
N SER A 20 0.18 -1.38 18.56
CA SER A 20 0.34 -2.09 19.84
C SER A 20 -0.75 -1.73 20.84
N GLU A 21 -1.02 -0.43 21.02
CA GLU A 21 -2.04 0.08 21.94
C GLU A 21 -3.47 -0.33 21.54
N ALA A 22 -3.74 -0.40 20.22
CA ALA A 22 -5.03 -0.83 19.67
C ALA A 22 -5.17 -2.36 19.56
N GLY A 23 -4.11 -3.13 19.81
CA GLY A 23 -4.10 -4.58 19.54
C GLY A 23 -4.22 -4.92 18.05
N PHE A 24 -3.88 -3.98 17.15
CA PHE A 24 -3.94 -4.16 15.70
C PHE A 24 -2.75 -4.95 15.19
N LYS A 25 -3.00 -6.08 14.51
CA LYS A 25 -1.95 -7.05 14.10
C LYS A 25 -1.73 -7.12 12.59
N LYS A 26 -2.42 -6.27 11.81
CA LYS A 26 -2.41 -6.31 10.33
C LYS A 26 -1.58 -5.19 9.71
N SER A 27 -0.53 -4.76 10.37
CA SER A 27 0.39 -3.77 9.80
C SER A 27 1.34 -4.42 8.81
N CYS A 28 1.67 -3.72 7.74
CA CYS A 28 2.65 -4.21 6.77
C CYS A 28 4.02 -4.42 7.43
N ILE A 29 4.75 -5.42 6.93
CA ILE A 29 6.11 -5.74 7.40
C ILE A 29 7.13 -4.70 6.91
N PRO A 30 8.30 -4.57 7.57
CA PRO A 30 9.32 -3.58 7.20
C PRO A 30 9.83 -3.69 5.76
N GLU A 31 9.84 -4.89 5.17
CA GLU A 31 10.24 -5.15 3.79
C GLU A 31 9.28 -4.48 2.81
N VAL A 32 7.97 -4.65 3.01
CA VAL A 32 6.92 -3.97 2.27
C VAL A 32 6.98 -2.45 2.51
N GLY A 33 7.16 -2.04 3.76
CA GLY A 33 7.31 -0.62 4.10
C GLY A 33 8.44 0.06 3.33
N ARG A 34 9.61 -0.60 3.16
CA ARG A 34 10.71 -0.06 2.36
C ARG A 34 10.37 0.03 0.87
N LEU A 35 9.60 -0.93 0.35
CA LEU A 35 9.08 -0.89 -1.02
C LEU A 35 8.14 0.32 -1.20
N LEU A 36 7.21 0.54 -0.27
CA LEU A 36 6.29 1.67 -0.26
C LEU A 36 7.05 3.00 -0.26
N ARG A 37 8.07 3.13 0.60
CA ARG A 37 8.94 4.31 0.63
C ARG A 37 9.63 4.54 -0.71
N LEU A 38 10.15 3.49 -1.34
CA LEU A 38 10.81 3.58 -2.64
C LEU A 38 9.84 4.04 -3.72
N ALA A 39 8.63 3.46 -3.78
CA ALA A 39 7.60 3.82 -4.73
C ALA A 39 7.18 5.29 -4.59
N ALA A 40 6.95 5.75 -3.36
CA ALA A 40 6.62 7.14 -3.08
C ALA A 40 7.75 8.11 -3.51
N ALA A 41 9.02 7.76 -3.21
CA ALA A 41 10.18 8.57 -3.59
C ALA A 41 10.37 8.66 -5.12
N ALA A 42 9.95 7.66 -5.88
CA ALA A 42 9.99 7.66 -7.34
C ALA A 42 8.96 8.62 -7.98
N LYS A 43 7.98 9.12 -7.21
CA LYS A 43 6.91 10.01 -7.68
C LYS A 43 6.87 11.32 -6.86
N PRO A 44 7.90 12.18 -6.96
CA PRO A 44 8.10 13.33 -6.05
C PRO A 44 7.03 14.43 -6.13
N HIS A 45 6.17 14.39 -7.15
CA HIS A 45 5.05 15.31 -7.35
C HIS A 45 3.72 14.55 -7.51
N GLY A 46 3.71 13.24 -7.25
CA GLY A 46 2.60 12.36 -7.51
C GLY A 46 1.48 12.42 -6.47
N ILE A 47 0.33 11.88 -6.86
CA ILE A 47 -0.77 11.55 -5.95
C ILE A 47 -0.61 10.09 -5.54
N ILE A 48 -0.41 9.90 -4.24
CA ILE A 48 -0.19 8.59 -3.63
C ILE A 48 -1.43 8.22 -2.85
N ALA A 49 -1.92 7.01 -3.05
CA ALA A 49 -3.08 6.49 -2.36
C ALA A 49 -2.79 5.22 -1.57
N GLU A 50 -3.55 5.02 -0.50
CA GLU A 50 -3.57 3.78 0.27
C GLU A 50 -5.01 3.42 0.63
N SER A 51 -5.44 2.18 0.37
CA SER A 51 -6.67 1.63 0.94
C SER A 51 -6.32 0.70 2.10
N GLY A 52 -6.87 0.99 3.29
CA GLY A 52 -6.54 0.27 4.52
C GLY A 52 -5.43 0.94 5.31
N THR A 53 -5.69 2.13 5.87
CA THR A 53 -4.74 2.85 6.73
C THR A 53 -4.32 2.03 7.96
N GLY A 54 -5.27 1.29 8.56
CA GLY A 54 -5.06 0.59 9.81
C GLY A 54 -4.54 1.52 10.90
N SER A 55 -3.45 1.13 11.55
CA SER A 55 -2.76 1.97 12.54
C SER A 55 -1.88 3.07 11.94
N GLY A 56 -1.77 3.14 10.60
CA GLY A 56 -0.95 4.13 9.88
C GLY A 56 0.48 3.71 9.57
N VAL A 57 0.84 2.42 9.72
CA VAL A 57 2.22 1.95 9.46
C VAL A 57 2.55 2.05 7.97
N GLY A 58 1.69 1.56 7.07
CA GLY A 58 1.85 1.69 5.61
C GLY A 58 1.91 3.16 5.20
N THR A 59 0.96 3.96 5.69
CA THR A 59 0.91 5.42 5.49
C THR A 59 2.22 6.09 5.91
N ALA A 60 2.80 5.71 7.06
CA ALA A 60 4.05 6.29 7.57
C ALA A 60 5.26 5.90 6.71
N TRP A 61 5.29 4.71 6.15
CA TRP A 61 6.31 4.31 5.19
C TRP A 61 6.18 5.08 3.88
N LEU A 62 4.98 5.20 3.28
CA LEU A 62 4.70 6.04 2.11
C LEU A 62 5.13 7.49 2.38
N HIS A 63 4.72 8.05 3.52
CA HIS A 63 5.09 9.40 3.95
C HIS A 63 6.60 9.61 4.02
N SER A 64 7.37 8.62 4.47
CA SER A 64 8.82 8.73 4.60
C SER A 64 9.56 8.85 3.26
N GLY A 65 8.90 8.50 2.15
CA GLY A 65 9.36 8.71 0.77
C GLY A 65 8.71 9.90 0.06
N LEU A 66 7.75 10.59 0.71
CA LEU A 66 6.92 11.59 0.08
C LEU A 66 7.72 12.83 -0.36
N GLY A 67 7.72 13.13 -1.64
CA GLY A 67 8.34 14.32 -2.20
C GLY A 67 7.62 15.61 -1.77
N ALA A 68 8.32 16.75 -1.88
CA ALA A 68 7.77 18.04 -1.46
C ALA A 68 6.50 18.46 -2.22
N GLY A 69 6.35 18.04 -3.46
CA GLY A 69 5.19 18.33 -4.30
C GLY A 69 4.15 17.20 -4.35
N ALA A 70 4.37 16.09 -3.65
CA ALA A 70 3.46 14.95 -3.64
C ALA A 70 2.38 15.11 -2.56
N ARG A 71 1.27 14.38 -2.74
CA ARG A 71 0.19 14.25 -1.77
C ARG A 71 -0.08 12.78 -1.49
N LEU A 72 -0.48 12.49 -0.26
CA LEU A 72 -0.83 11.15 0.20
C LEU A 72 -2.26 11.18 0.74
N VAL A 73 -3.13 10.34 0.17
CA VAL A 73 -4.48 10.12 0.67
C VAL A 73 -4.63 8.66 1.08
N THR A 74 -5.16 8.41 2.26
CA THR A 74 -5.40 7.07 2.78
C THR A 74 -6.80 6.98 3.39
N VAL A 75 -7.38 5.79 3.40
CA VAL A 75 -8.73 5.56 3.92
C VAL A 75 -8.78 4.37 4.85
N GLU A 76 -9.50 4.53 5.97
CA GLU A 76 -9.75 3.49 6.97
C GLU A 76 -11.24 3.46 7.31
N ARG A 77 -11.81 2.25 7.41
CA ARG A 77 -13.22 2.08 7.73
C ARG A 77 -13.50 2.20 9.22
N ASP A 78 -12.56 1.75 10.05
CA ASP A 78 -12.66 1.89 11.50
C ASP A 78 -12.36 3.33 11.91
N GLU A 79 -13.37 4.01 12.45
CA GLU A 79 -13.30 5.43 12.82
C GLU A 79 -12.23 5.69 13.88
N GLU A 80 -12.07 4.81 14.86
CA GLU A 80 -11.08 4.98 15.93
C GLU A 80 -9.66 4.78 15.43
N LEU A 81 -9.41 3.79 14.55
CA LEU A 81 -8.12 3.61 13.90
C LEU A 81 -7.81 4.80 12.99
N ALA A 82 -8.76 5.22 12.17
CA ALA A 82 -8.59 6.40 11.29
C ALA A 82 -8.21 7.64 12.10
N ARG A 83 -8.91 7.91 13.20
CA ARG A 83 -8.64 9.05 14.08
C ARG A 83 -7.25 8.99 14.71
N ARG A 84 -6.83 7.81 15.19
CA ARG A 84 -5.49 7.61 15.75
C ARG A 84 -4.41 7.77 14.69
N ALA A 85 -4.58 7.16 13.53
CA ALA A 85 -3.65 7.32 12.42
C ALA A 85 -3.53 8.78 11.98
N ALA A 86 -4.65 9.49 11.82
CA ALA A 86 -4.67 10.91 11.45
C ALA A 86 -3.85 11.79 12.40
N SER A 87 -3.84 11.48 13.72
CA SER A 87 -3.07 12.24 14.69
C SER A 87 -1.55 12.19 14.46
N ILE A 88 -1.05 11.13 13.82
CA ILE A 88 0.38 10.96 13.49
C ILE A 88 0.82 11.95 12.41
N PHE A 89 -0.11 12.37 11.54
CA PHE A 89 0.16 13.20 10.36
C PHE A 89 -0.42 14.61 10.47
N ALA A 90 -1.00 14.99 11.61
CA ALA A 90 -1.75 16.25 11.79
C ALA A 90 -0.95 17.53 11.47
N ASP A 91 0.38 17.47 11.54
CA ASP A 91 1.30 18.55 11.23
C ASP A 91 1.72 18.61 9.75
N ASP A 92 1.33 17.62 8.91
CA ASP A 92 1.68 17.58 7.49
C ASP A 92 0.45 17.63 6.58
N LYS A 93 0.19 18.81 6.01
CA LYS A 93 -0.97 19.06 5.13
C LYS A 93 -0.96 18.26 3.82
N ARG A 94 0.14 17.58 3.49
CA ARG A 94 0.22 16.71 2.31
C ARG A 94 -0.46 15.37 2.54
N VAL A 95 -0.79 15.01 3.79
CA VAL A 95 -1.42 13.75 4.17
C VAL A 95 -2.88 13.98 4.54
N SER A 96 -3.76 13.21 3.93
CA SER A 96 -5.19 13.16 4.25
C SER A 96 -5.59 11.75 4.66
N VAL A 97 -6.09 11.58 5.88
CA VAL A 97 -6.65 10.32 6.36
C VAL A 97 -8.16 10.44 6.32
N LEU A 98 -8.80 9.64 5.47
CA LEU A 98 -10.25 9.59 5.31
C LEU A 98 -10.84 8.48 6.18
N THR A 99 -12.06 8.69 6.67
CA THR A 99 -12.81 7.66 7.39
C THR A 99 -13.95 7.16 6.52
N GLY A 100 -13.98 5.84 6.22
CA GLY A 100 -15.06 5.24 5.45
C GLY A 100 -14.61 4.15 4.48
N ASP A 101 -15.44 3.92 3.46
CA ASP A 101 -15.18 2.93 2.42
C ASP A 101 -14.05 3.38 1.47
N TRP A 102 -13.28 2.41 0.95
CA TRP A 102 -12.16 2.68 0.05
C TRP A 102 -12.56 3.47 -1.23
N ARG A 103 -13.81 3.40 -1.64
CA ARG A 103 -14.34 4.18 -2.79
C ARG A 103 -14.27 5.68 -2.59
N LEU A 104 -14.08 6.16 -1.35
CA LEU A 104 -13.79 7.58 -1.10
C LEU A 104 -12.49 8.05 -1.76
N LEU A 105 -11.60 7.13 -2.12
CA LEU A 105 -10.37 7.45 -2.86
C LEU A 105 -10.66 7.88 -4.31
N GLU A 106 -11.74 7.42 -4.93
CA GLU A 106 -12.07 7.68 -6.34
C GLU A 106 -12.06 9.18 -6.69
N GLN A 107 -12.52 10.03 -5.77
CA GLN A 107 -12.52 11.49 -5.97
C GLN A 107 -11.11 12.11 -6.01
N HIS A 108 -10.08 11.36 -5.65
CA HIS A 108 -8.67 11.79 -5.62
C HIS A 108 -7.85 11.16 -6.76
N ALA A 109 -8.41 10.20 -7.49
CA ALA A 109 -7.77 9.55 -8.63
C ALA A 109 -7.54 10.55 -9.80
N PRO A 110 -6.61 10.26 -10.75
CA PRO A 110 -5.81 9.05 -10.83
C PRO A 110 -4.55 9.08 -9.93
N PHE A 111 -4.05 7.89 -9.56
CA PHE A 111 -2.93 7.73 -8.64
C PHE A 111 -1.62 7.39 -9.34
N ASP A 112 -0.54 8.06 -8.95
CA ASP A 112 0.83 7.72 -9.36
C ASP A 112 1.41 6.53 -8.59
N VAL A 113 0.94 6.32 -7.35
CA VAL A 113 1.18 5.11 -6.53
C VAL A 113 -0.11 4.76 -5.81
N PHE A 114 -0.51 3.51 -5.87
CA PHE A 114 -1.62 2.99 -5.09
C PHE A 114 -1.18 1.74 -4.32
N PHE A 115 -1.15 1.84 -3.00
CA PHE A 115 -1.01 0.70 -2.10
C PHE A 115 -2.40 0.22 -1.71
N CYS A 116 -2.80 -0.95 -2.23
CA CYS A 116 -4.13 -1.50 -2.00
C CYS A 116 -4.04 -2.69 -1.03
N ASP A 117 -4.11 -2.39 0.26
CA ASP A 117 -4.00 -3.36 1.37
C ASP A 117 -5.32 -3.61 2.10
N GLY A 118 -6.32 -2.79 1.82
CA GLY A 118 -7.68 -2.90 2.37
C GLY A 118 -8.72 -3.27 1.34
N GLY A 119 -9.81 -2.49 1.30
CA GLY A 119 -10.88 -2.63 0.31
C GLY A 119 -10.41 -2.32 -1.10
N GLY A 120 -11.12 -2.86 -2.09
CA GLY A 120 -10.81 -2.75 -3.52
C GLY A 120 -10.07 -3.96 -4.05
N LYS A 121 -9.01 -4.41 -3.38
CA LYS A 121 -8.14 -5.50 -3.85
C LYS A 121 -8.92 -6.75 -4.28
N ARG A 122 -9.94 -7.15 -3.53
CA ARG A 122 -10.75 -8.36 -3.76
C ARG A 122 -12.15 -8.08 -4.27
N ASP A 123 -12.75 -7.01 -3.81
CA ASP A 123 -14.17 -6.70 -4.09
C ASP A 123 -14.36 -5.91 -5.38
N ASP A 124 -13.34 -5.20 -5.87
CA ASP A 124 -13.37 -4.49 -7.15
C ASP A 124 -11.97 -4.34 -7.77
N PRO A 125 -11.32 -5.43 -8.18
CA PRO A 125 -9.97 -5.39 -8.76
C PRO A 125 -9.88 -4.51 -10.01
N GLN A 126 -10.93 -4.47 -10.82
CA GLN A 126 -11.00 -3.66 -12.03
C GLN A 126 -11.01 -2.15 -11.68
N GLY A 127 -11.83 -1.74 -10.71
CA GLY A 127 -11.87 -0.36 -10.23
C GLY A 127 -10.53 0.11 -9.64
N VAL A 128 -9.79 -0.79 -8.97
CA VAL A 128 -8.42 -0.50 -8.49
C VAL A 128 -7.49 -0.16 -9.66
N VAL A 129 -7.52 -0.95 -10.75
CA VAL A 129 -6.68 -0.70 -11.93
C VAL A 129 -7.07 0.61 -12.64
N GLU A 130 -8.35 0.91 -12.72
CA GLU A 130 -8.87 2.12 -13.38
C GLU A 130 -8.46 3.41 -12.67
N GLN A 131 -8.26 3.37 -11.36
CA GLN A 131 -7.82 4.52 -10.56
C GLN A 131 -6.33 4.85 -10.70
N LEU A 132 -5.52 4.02 -11.37
CA LEU A 132 -4.11 4.33 -11.61
C LEU A 132 -3.94 5.37 -12.74
N ALA A 133 -3.00 6.26 -12.59
CA ALA A 133 -2.51 7.09 -13.68
C ALA A 133 -1.76 6.22 -14.71
N PRO A 134 -1.68 6.62 -16.00
CA PRO A 134 -0.73 6.00 -16.93
C PRO A 134 0.69 6.04 -16.35
N GLY A 135 1.39 4.89 -16.31
CA GLY A 135 2.68 4.74 -15.63
C GLY A 135 2.59 4.76 -14.09
N GLY A 136 1.40 4.78 -13.51
CA GLY A 136 1.17 4.67 -12.05
C GLY A 136 1.50 3.27 -11.54
N LEU A 137 2.00 3.19 -10.32
CA LEU A 137 2.39 1.94 -9.66
C LEU A 137 1.29 1.44 -8.74
N LEU A 138 0.97 0.16 -8.84
CA LEU A 138 0.12 -0.57 -7.91
C LEU A 138 0.96 -1.51 -7.06
N ILE A 139 0.73 -1.52 -5.77
CA ILE A 139 1.37 -2.45 -4.83
C ILE A 139 0.27 -3.16 -4.05
N LEU A 140 0.31 -4.48 -4.07
CA LEU A 140 -0.63 -5.36 -3.38
C LEU A 140 0.18 -6.30 -2.49
N ASP A 141 -0.08 -6.29 -1.20
CA ASP A 141 0.61 -7.15 -0.22
C ASP A 141 -0.21 -8.38 0.16
N ASP A 142 0.31 -9.17 1.08
CA ASP A 142 -0.35 -10.34 1.68
C ASP A 142 -0.64 -11.50 0.72
N PHE A 143 0.27 -11.79 -0.20
CA PHE A 143 0.23 -13.04 -0.95
C PHE A 143 1.17 -14.08 -0.35
N THR A 144 0.75 -15.36 -0.40
CA THR A 144 1.61 -16.49 -0.08
C THR A 144 2.38 -16.90 -1.33
N PRO A 145 3.72 -16.96 -1.31
CA PRO A 145 4.51 -17.36 -2.48
C PRO A 145 4.04 -18.70 -3.07
N SER A 146 3.95 -18.76 -4.41
CA SER A 146 3.59 -19.99 -5.13
C SER A 146 4.69 -20.35 -6.13
N PRO A 147 5.21 -21.59 -6.11
CA PRO A 147 6.18 -22.06 -7.11
C PRO A 147 5.51 -22.46 -8.44
N HIS A 148 4.18 -22.38 -8.53
CA HIS A 148 3.41 -22.83 -9.68
C HIS A 148 2.96 -21.67 -10.56
N TRP A 149 2.78 -21.96 -11.84
CA TRP A 149 2.05 -21.11 -12.76
C TRP A 149 0.88 -21.89 -13.37
N PRO A 150 -0.38 -21.40 -13.33
CA PRO A 150 -0.80 -20.20 -12.62
C PRO A 150 -0.56 -20.30 -11.11
N PRO A 151 -0.45 -19.13 -10.40
CA PRO A 151 -0.21 -19.13 -8.96
C PRO A 151 -1.34 -19.82 -8.21
N ARG A 152 -1.01 -20.50 -7.09
CA ARG A 152 -1.97 -21.26 -6.29
C ARG A 152 -1.94 -20.81 -4.84
N PHE A 153 -3.11 -20.86 -4.23
CA PHE A 153 -3.30 -20.68 -2.79
C PHE A 153 -4.22 -21.80 -2.26
N GLU A 154 -3.81 -22.49 -1.20
CA GLU A 154 -4.54 -23.62 -0.63
C GLU A 154 -4.93 -24.73 -1.65
N GLY A 155 -4.08 -24.96 -2.66
CA GLY A 155 -4.27 -25.97 -3.68
C GLY A 155 -5.06 -25.51 -4.92
N GLU A 156 -5.81 -24.42 -4.82
CA GLU A 156 -6.60 -23.84 -5.91
C GLU A 156 -5.84 -22.74 -6.66
N VAL A 157 -6.29 -22.39 -7.86
CA VAL A 157 -5.75 -21.22 -8.58
C VAL A 157 -6.07 -19.95 -7.80
N ASP A 158 -5.07 -19.13 -7.56
CA ASP A 158 -5.25 -17.81 -6.96
C ASP A 158 -5.72 -16.83 -8.04
N GLU A 159 -7.01 -16.83 -8.31
CA GLU A 159 -7.65 -16.02 -9.36
C GLU A 159 -7.42 -14.52 -9.14
N LEU A 160 -7.35 -14.08 -7.88
CA LEU A 160 -7.07 -12.68 -7.56
C LEU A 160 -5.67 -12.27 -8.00
N ARG A 161 -4.65 -13.04 -7.63
CA ARG A 161 -3.26 -12.79 -8.03
C ARG A 161 -3.10 -12.93 -9.53
N LEU A 162 -3.72 -13.96 -10.12
CA LEU A 162 -3.70 -14.19 -11.55
C LEU A 162 -4.29 -13.00 -12.32
N PHE A 163 -5.42 -12.43 -11.85
CA PHE A 163 -6.01 -11.24 -12.43
C PHE A 163 -4.98 -10.11 -12.58
N TYR A 164 -4.31 -9.73 -11.48
CA TYR A 164 -3.34 -8.63 -11.52
C TYR A 164 -2.10 -8.95 -12.35
N LEU A 165 -1.61 -10.19 -12.29
CA LEU A 165 -0.41 -10.60 -13.03
C LEU A 165 -0.64 -10.72 -14.54
N THR A 166 -1.89 -10.90 -14.99
CA THR A 166 -2.22 -11.08 -16.41
C THR A 166 -3.10 -9.98 -16.99
N HIS A 167 -3.43 -8.95 -16.19
CA HIS A 167 -4.30 -7.86 -16.63
C HIS A 167 -3.72 -7.10 -17.83
N PRO A 168 -4.46 -6.92 -18.96
CA PRO A 168 -3.91 -6.35 -20.19
C PRO A 168 -3.42 -4.91 -20.07
N ALA A 169 -3.93 -4.14 -19.10
CA ALA A 169 -3.50 -2.77 -18.84
C ALA A 169 -2.31 -2.67 -17.85
N LEU A 170 -1.78 -3.79 -17.37
CA LEU A 170 -0.69 -3.80 -16.39
C LEU A 170 0.55 -4.49 -16.94
N ASP A 171 1.72 -3.99 -16.55
CA ASP A 171 2.98 -4.73 -16.52
C ASP A 171 3.23 -5.09 -15.07
N ALA A 172 3.11 -6.37 -14.73
CA ALA A 172 3.07 -6.82 -13.35
C ALA A 172 4.07 -7.94 -13.07
N THR A 173 4.55 -7.99 -11.84
CA THR A 173 5.39 -9.07 -11.33
C THR A 173 5.07 -9.35 -9.87
N GLU A 174 5.35 -10.56 -9.41
CA GLU A 174 5.35 -10.93 -8.00
C GLU A 174 6.78 -10.86 -7.46
N ILE A 175 6.95 -10.25 -6.31
CA ILE A 175 8.23 -10.18 -5.59
C ILE A 175 8.11 -10.84 -4.22
N LEU A 176 9.10 -11.62 -3.83
CA LEU A 176 9.20 -12.14 -2.48
C LEU A 176 9.61 -11.02 -1.53
N THR A 177 8.78 -10.74 -0.54
CA THR A 177 9.09 -9.80 0.55
C THR A 177 9.77 -10.52 1.70
N THR A 178 9.37 -11.78 1.96
CA THR A 178 10.03 -12.73 2.84
C THR A 178 9.93 -14.13 2.24
N PRO A 179 10.58 -15.17 2.81
CA PRO A 179 10.34 -16.55 2.37
C PRO A 179 8.87 -17.02 2.47
N ALA A 180 8.06 -16.37 3.30
CA ALA A 180 6.67 -16.74 3.57
C ALA A 180 5.64 -15.73 3.00
N SER A 181 6.09 -14.61 2.44
CA SER A 181 5.21 -13.56 1.95
C SER A 181 5.71 -12.97 0.64
N SER A 182 4.80 -12.56 -0.21
CA SER A 182 5.07 -11.86 -1.46
C SER A 182 4.10 -10.71 -1.69
N ALA A 183 4.53 -9.79 -2.54
CA ALA A 183 3.71 -8.69 -3.02
C ALA A 183 3.63 -8.71 -4.56
N VAL A 184 2.48 -8.34 -5.12
CA VAL A 184 2.36 -8.02 -6.54
C VAL A 184 2.66 -6.54 -6.72
N VAL A 185 3.59 -6.25 -7.62
CA VAL A 185 3.94 -4.89 -8.03
C VAL A 185 3.63 -4.76 -9.52
N ALA A 186 2.83 -3.78 -9.86
CA ALA A 186 2.41 -3.55 -11.23
C ALA A 186 2.56 -2.08 -11.61
N ALA A 187 2.78 -1.82 -12.91
CA ALA A 187 2.70 -0.49 -13.50
C ALA A 187 1.57 -0.47 -14.53
N ARG A 188 0.71 0.55 -14.49
CA ARG A 188 -0.27 0.76 -15.57
C ARG A 188 0.45 1.15 -16.84
N ARG A 189 0.15 0.46 -17.94
CA ARG A 189 0.69 0.77 -19.28
C ARG A 189 0.33 2.19 -19.71
N LEU A 190 1.21 2.79 -20.50
CA LEU A 190 1.03 4.13 -21.07
C LEU A 190 -0.05 4.17 -22.14
#